data_f2f35cd1255f1f26afd484450895f742
#
_entry.id   f2f35cd1255f1f26afd484450895f742
#
_cell.length_a   1.000
_cell.length_b   1.000
_cell.length_c   1.000
_cell.angle_alpha   90.00
_cell.angle_beta   90.00
_cell.angle_gamma   90.00
#
_symmetry.space_group_name_H-M   'P 1'
#
loop_
_entity.id
_entity.type
_entity.pdbx_description
1 polymer ?
#
loop_
_entity_poly.entity_id
_entity_poly.type
_entity_poly.pdbx_seq_one_letter_code
_entity_poly.pdbx_strand_id
1 'polypeptide(L)'
;MRWVTLCLFLILPSAASAADHLTVLLDWFINPDHAPLIIAQEMGAYAAEGLDVTLVPPADPTMPPKLVAAGSGDIALTAEPQFIEQVAAGLPLVRIGGLIDKPLSTLVALRNSGISRLSDLRGKRIGYGSGEVERAMVAAMLRNAGLSLNDVHMVQIGEQLTVALLAGQVDAVTVYRNFEPFELRQHGTDPIGFNYESSGVPQFDELIFVARPGADHDKRFARFLRATAKGVAYLQTHPEQSWSMFVAAHADLDDALNHDAWLATAPFFASDPFAFDAAQYDRFAQFLQQAGVVDKVRPGAGYAEQIKR
;
A
#
# COMPACT_ATOMS: atom_id res chain seq x y z
N MET A 1 -12.92 4.69 -76.39
CA MET A 1 -13.55 4.12 -75.20
C MET A 1 -12.47 3.92 -74.14
N ARG A 2 -12.44 4.77 -73.10
CA ARG A 2 -11.46 4.65 -71.95
C ARG A 2 -12.17 3.93 -70.77
N TRP A 3 -11.67 2.76 -70.44
CA TRP A 3 -12.15 1.99 -69.29
C TRP A 3 -11.55 2.61 -68.00
N VAL A 4 -12.39 3.14 -67.12
CA VAL A 4 -12.00 3.59 -65.77
C VAL A 4 -12.17 2.37 -64.86
N THR A 5 -11.06 1.81 -64.41
CA THR A 5 -11.08 0.74 -63.41
C THR A 5 -11.25 1.37 -62.02
N LEU A 6 -12.44 1.21 -61.42
CA LEU A 6 -12.76 1.66 -60.07
C LEU A 6 -12.20 0.63 -59.08
N CYS A 7 -11.05 0.93 -58.43
CA CYS A 7 -10.55 0.13 -57.31
C CYS A 7 -11.38 0.40 -56.04
N LEU A 8 -12.22 -0.55 -55.67
CA LEU A 8 -12.97 -0.53 -54.42
C LEU A 8 -12.02 -0.98 -53.27
N PHE A 9 -11.54 -0.02 -52.47
CA PHE A 9 -10.81 -0.35 -51.23
C PHE A 9 -11.80 -0.88 -50.20
N LEU A 10 -11.81 -2.19 -49.97
CA LEU A 10 -12.49 -2.83 -48.86
C LEU A 10 -11.73 -2.46 -47.56
N ILE A 11 -12.25 -1.50 -46.80
CA ILE A 11 -11.85 -1.22 -45.45
C ILE A 11 -12.43 -2.36 -44.58
N LEU A 12 -11.64 -3.39 -44.31
CA LEU A 12 -11.98 -4.40 -43.33
C LEU A 12 -12.01 -3.72 -41.94
N PRO A 13 -13.12 -3.79 -41.20
CA PRO A 13 -13.12 -3.32 -39.82
C PRO A 13 -12.12 -4.15 -39.04
N SER A 14 -11.11 -3.49 -38.48
CA SER A 14 -10.22 -4.11 -37.51
C SER A 14 -11.10 -4.56 -36.33
N ALA A 15 -11.22 -5.87 -36.12
CA ALA A 15 -11.91 -6.39 -34.96
C ALA A 15 -11.17 -5.84 -33.72
N ALA A 16 -11.74 -4.85 -33.04
CA ALA A 16 -11.26 -4.43 -31.75
C ALA A 16 -11.30 -5.68 -30.84
N SER A 17 -10.13 -6.18 -30.45
CA SER A 17 -10.07 -7.22 -29.43
C SER A 17 -10.75 -6.68 -28.17
N ALA A 18 -11.65 -7.44 -27.58
CA ALA A 18 -12.22 -7.08 -26.29
C ALA A 18 -11.07 -6.88 -25.29
N ALA A 19 -11.14 -5.84 -24.46
CA ALA A 19 -10.14 -5.61 -23.43
C ALA A 19 -10.17 -6.76 -22.42
N ASP A 20 -8.99 -7.19 -21.97
CA ASP A 20 -8.90 -8.21 -20.94
C ASP A 20 -9.30 -7.61 -19.59
N HIS A 21 -10.32 -8.18 -18.96
CA HIS A 21 -10.76 -7.74 -17.65
C HIS A 21 -9.78 -8.14 -16.54
N LEU A 22 -9.57 -7.22 -15.57
CA LEU A 22 -8.71 -7.42 -14.41
C LEU A 22 -9.36 -6.79 -13.16
N THR A 23 -9.59 -7.61 -12.12
CA THR A 23 -10.13 -7.16 -10.84
C THR A 23 -9.00 -6.98 -9.83
N VAL A 24 -8.85 -5.75 -9.32
CA VAL A 24 -7.88 -5.36 -8.30
C VAL A 24 -8.61 -5.04 -7.00
N LEU A 25 -8.40 -5.85 -5.98
CA LEU A 25 -8.95 -5.63 -4.64
C LEU A 25 -8.02 -4.72 -3.84
N LEU A 26 -8.51 -3.55 -3.45
CA LEU A 26 -7.74 -2.59 -2.66
C LEU A 26 -7.62 -3.05 -1.21
N ASP A 27 -6.62 -2.56 -0.49
CA ASP A 27 -6.38 -2.84 0.93
C ASP A 27 -7.28 -2.03 1.86
N TRP A 28 -7.76 -0.86 1.39
CA TRP A 28 -8.60 0.08 2.14
C TRP A 28 -9.62 0.77 1.24
N PHE A 29 -10.45 1.65 1.82
CA PHE A 29 -11.25 2.60 1.05
C PHE A 29 -10.35 3.47 0.18
N ILE A 30 -10.89 3.94 -0.95
CA ILE A 30 -10.11 4.80 -1.86
C ILE A 30 -9.64 6.04 -1.09
N ASN A 31 -8.35 6.31 -1.22
CA ASN A 31 -7.64 7.42 -0.58
C ASN A 31 -6.39 7.79 -1.42
N PRO A 32 -5.61 8.81 -1.04
CA PRO A 32 -4.42 9.23 -1.78
C PRO A 32 -3.36 8.15 -2.04
N ASP A 33 -3.29 7.07 -1.25
CA ASP A 33 -2.33 5.97 -1.46
C ASP A 33 -2.65 5.16 -2.73
N HIS A 34 -3.91 5.20 -3.20
CA HIS A 34 -4.36 4.57 -4.45
C HIS A 34 -4.22 5.49 -5.67
N ALA A 35 -3.74 6.72 -5.49
CA ALA A 35 -3.69 7.74 -6.53
C ALA A 35 -3.10 7.26 -7.88
N PRO A 36 -1.95 6.56 -7.95
CA PRO A 36 -1.41 6.12 -9.23
C PRO A 36 -2.33 5.19 -10.01
N LEU A 37 -3.15 4.38 -9.32
CA LEU A 37 -4.11 3.47 -9.95
C LEU A 37 -5.26 4.26 -10.60
N ILE A 38 -5.80 5.24 -9.86
CA ILE A 38 -6.86 6.12 -10.35
C ILE A 38 -6.34 6.96 -11.53
N ILE A 39 -5.15 7.56 -11.40
CA ILE A 39 -4.55 8.35 -12.48
C ILE A 39 -4.28 7.49 -13.72
N ALA A 40 -3.78 6.25 -13.56
CA ALA A 40 -3.59 5.34 -14.68
C ALA A 40 -4.92 5.02 -15.39
N GLN A 41 -6.02 4.92 -14.64
CA GLN A 41 -7.36 4.70 -15.19
C GLN A 41 -7.86 5.94 -15.93
N GLU A 42 -7.83 7.12 -15.29
CA GLU A 42 -8.36 8.36 -15.84
C GLU A 42 -7.60 8.85 -17.08
N MET A 43 -6.28 8.64 -17.15
CA MET A 43 -5.50 8.93 -18.35
C MET A 43 -5.60 7.85 -19.44
N GLY A 44 -6.39 6.81 -19.22
CA GLY A 44 -6.59 5.72 -20.18
C GLY A 44 -5.38 4.78 -20.33
N ALA A 45 -4.45 4.76 -19.39
CA ALA A 45 -3.23 3.94 -19.47
C ALA A 45 -3.53 2.44 -19.46
N TYR A 46 -4.53 2.00 -18.70
CA TYR A 46 -4.99 0.60 -18.72
C TYR A 46 -5.62 0.23 -20.05
N ALA A 47 -6.51 1.08 -20.58
CA ALA A 47 -7.16 0.87 -21.87
C ALA A 47 -6.13 0.81 -23.03
N ALA A 48 -5.10 1.66 -22.98
CA ALA A 48 -3.99 1.64 -23.95
C ALA A 48 -3.16 0.34 -23.92
N GLU A 49 -3.14 -0.34 -22.78
CA GLU A 49 -2.54 -1.69 -22.62
C GLU A 49 -3.56 -2.81 -22.93
N GLY A 50 -4.77 -2.49 -23.39
CA GLY A 50 -5.83 -3.45 -23.69
C GLY A 50 -6.43 -4.10 -22.44
N LEU A 51 -6.46 -3.37 -21.31
CA LEU A 51 -7.04 -3.81 -20.05
C LEU A 51 -8.29 -3.01 -19.71
N ASP A 52 -9.27 -3.72 -19.15
CA ASP A 52 -10.42 -3.18 -18.42
C ASP A 52 -10.21 -3.48 -16.94
N VAL A 53 -9.76 -2.49 -16.16
CA VAL A 53 -9.39 -2.66 -14.76
C VAL A 53 -10.51 -2.17 -13.86
N THR A 54 -10.99 -3.05 -12.97
CA THR A 54 -11.93 -2.71 -11.92
C THR A 54 -11.21 -2.65 -10.56
N LEU A 55 -11.20 -1.47 -9.92
CA LEU A 55 -10.69 -1.26 -8.58
C LEU A 55 -11.82 -1.47 -7.57
N VAL A 56 -11.64 -2.36 -6.61
CA VAL A 56 -12.68 -2.75 -5.64
C VAL A 56 -12.21 -2.46 -4.22
N PRO A 57 -12.73 -1.42 -3.55
CA PRO A 57 -12.48 -1.21 -2.13
C PRO A 57 -13.06 -2.35 -1.29
N PRO A 58 -12.39 -2.79 -0.21
CA PRO A 58 -12.86 -3.88 0.63
C PRO A 58 -13.99 -3.43 1.57
N ALA A 59 -14.88 -4.38 1.91
CA ALA A 59 -15.79 -4.22 3.05
C ALA A 59 -15.10 -4.55 4.39
N ASP A 60 -14.05 -5.39 4.34
CA ASP A 60 -13.18 -5.76 5.45
C ASP A 60 -11.73 -5.75 4.95
N PRO A 61 -10.86 -4.88 5.47
CA PRO A 61 -9.47 -4.73 5.03
C PRO A 61 -8.60 -5.99 5.15
N THR A 62 -9.01 -6.96 5.96
CA THR A 62 -8.28 -8.23 6.12
C THR A 62 -8.58 -9.25 5.03
N MET A 63 -9.54 -8.97 4.15
CA MET A 63 -10.07 -9.95 3.19
C MET A 63 -9.38 -9.96 1.81
N PRO A 64 -8.91 -8.85 1.22
CA PRO A 64 -8.44 -8.82 -0.17
C PRO A 64 -7.44 -9.93 -0.54
N PRO A 65 -6.35 -10.17 0.21
CA PRO A 65 -5.42 -11.27 -0.11
C PRO A 65 -6.07 -12.65 -0.05
N LYS A 66 -6.98 -12.88 0.92
CA LYS A 66 -7.71 -14.14 1.07
C LYS A 66 -8.65 -14.39 -0.10
N LEU A 67 -9.34 -13.35 -0.56
CA LEU A 67 -10.23 -13.41 -1.73
C LEU A 67 -9.45 -13.73 -3.02
N VAL A 68 -8.28 -13.10 -3.22
CA VAL A 68 -7.42 -13.43 -4.36
C VAL A 68 -6.90 -14.86 -4.26
N ALA A 69 -6.46 -15.32 -3.09
CA ALA A 69 -6.05 -16.69 -2.87
C ALA A 69 -7.17 -17.69 -3.19
N ALA A 70 -8.42 -17.33 -2.90
CA ALA A 70 -9.62 -18.13 -3.21
C ALA A 70 -10.11 -17.98 -4.66
N GLY A 71 -9.52 -17.13 -5.49
CA GLY A 71 -9.90 -16.92 -6.88
C GLY A 71 -11.02 -15.92 -7.11
N SER A 72 -11.38 -15.11 -6.11
CA SER A 72 -12.43 -14.08 -6.18
C SER A 72 -11.89 -12.68 -6.56
N GLY A 73 -10.72 -12.62 -7.15
CA GLY A 73 -10.06 -11.44 -7.70
C GLY A 73 -8.75 -11.86 -8.37
N ASP A 74 -8.15 -10.95 -9.14
CA ASP A 74 -6.90 -11.22 -9.85
C ASP A 74 -5.69 -10.74 -9.04
N ILE A 75 -5.76 -9.52 -8.51
CA ILE A 75 -4.72 -8.85 -7.74
C ILE A 75 -5.33 -8.36 -6.41
N ALA A 76 -4.56 -8.41 -5.33
CA ALA A 76 -4.86 -7.67 -4.11
C ALA A 76 -3.73 -6.71 -3.76
N LEU A 77 -4.07 -5.56 -3.15
CA LEU A 77 -3.12 -4.75 -2.41
C LEU A 77 -3.02 -5.28 -0.99
N THR A 78 -1.83 -5.21 -0.43
CA THR A 78 -1.53 -5.53 0.98
C THR A 78 -0.16 -4.98 1.33
N ALA A 79 0.16 -4.87 2.63
CA ALA A 79 1.51 -4.52 3.06
C ALA A 79 2.43 -5.77 3.08
N GLU A 80 3.73 -5.57 2.82
CA GLU A 80 4.74 -6.65 2.87
C GLU A 80 4.71 -7.43 4.20
N PRO A 81 4.64 -6.77 5.38
CA PRO A 81 4.59 -7.47 6.67
C PRO A 81 3.44 -8.47 6.79
N GLN A 82 2.22 -8.05 6.46
CA GLN A 82 1.02 -8.88 6.50
C GLN A 82 1.06 -9.98 5.43
N PHE A 83 1.60 -9.67 4.25
CA PHE A 83 1.79 -10.67 3.19
C PHE A 83 2.72 -11.80 3.64
N ILE A 84 3.85 -11.49 4.28
CA ILE A 84 4.79 -12.50 4.79
C ILE A 84 4.11 -13.39 5.85
N GLU A 85 3.36 -12.80 6.78
CA GLU A 85 2.57 -13.53 7.79
C GLU A 85 1.55 -14.46 7.12
N GLN A 86 0.76 -13.97 6.16
CA GLN A 86 -0.26 -14.73 5.46
C GLN A 86 0.33 -15.91 4.67
N VAL A 87 1.46 -15.67 4.01
CA VAL A 87 2.18 -16.72 3.27
C VAL A 87 2.78 -17.76 4.22
N ALA A 88 3.30 -17.35 5.38
CA ALA A 88 3.76 -18.27 6.41
C ALA A 88 2.61 -19.11 7.00
N ALA A 89 1.42 -18.53 7.08
CA ALA A 89 0.18 -19.23 7.45
C ALA A 89 -0.38 -20.15 6.33
N GLY A 90 0.26 -20.17 5.15
CA GLY A 90 -0.08 -21.10 4.05
C GLY A 90 -0.97 -20.50 2.97
N LEU A 91 -1.26 -19.19 2.96
CA LEU A 91 -1.98 -18.59 1.83
C LEU A 91 -1.13 -18.70 0.55
N PRO A 92 -1.72 -19.23 -0.55
CA PRO A 92 -1.02 -19.38 -1.83
C PRO A 92 -0.97 -18.05 -2.57
N LEU A 93 -0.06 -17.18 -2.15
CA LEU A 93 0.14 -15.87 -2.75
C LEU A 93 1.61 -15.64 -3.09
N VAL A 94 1.82 -14.82 -4.11
CA VAL A 94 3.11 -14.29 -4.54
C VAL A 94 3.01 -12.79 -4.79
N ARG A 95 4.08 -12.05 -4.49
CA ARG A 95 4.22 -10.66 -4.89
C ARG A 95 4.45 -10.58 -6.40
N ILE A 96 3.76 -9.67 -7.07
CA ILE A 96 3.92 -9.41 -8.50
C ILE A 96 4.43 -8.00 -8.80
N GLY A 97 4.35 -7.08 -7.82
CA GLY A 97 4.79 -5.69 -8.00
C GLY A 97 4.67 -4.86 -6.73
N GLY A 98 5.12 -3.62 -6.76
CA GLY A 98 5.02 -2.64 -5.68
C GLY A 98 4.28 -1.38 -6.09
N LEU A 99 3.53 -0.77 -5.16
CA LEU A 99 2.88 0.53 -5.31
C LEU A 99 3.56 1.59 -4.44
N ILE A 100 3.83 1.26 -3.17
CA ILE A 100 4.54 2.11 -2.21
C ILE A 100 5.71 1.29 -1.66
N ASP A 101 6.95 1.68 -2.03
CA ASP A 101 8.17 0.91 -1.78
C ASP A 101 8.94 1.34 -0.53
N LYS A 102 8.30 2.13 0.34
CA LYS A 102 8.87 2.63 1.59
C LYS A 102 7.81 2.64 2.69
N PRO A 103 8.19 2.42 3.97
CA PRO A 103 7.24 2.45 5.06
C PRO A 103 6.56 3.80 5.20
N LEU A 104 5.25 3.81 5.33
CA LEU A 104 4.44 4.94 5.79
C LEU A 104 4.16 4.86 7.29
N SER A 105 4.31 3.67 7.87
CA SER A 105 4.02 3.39 9.27
C SER A 105 4.88 4.22 10.21
N THR A 106 4.24 4.80 11.23
CA THR A 106 4.85 5.65 12.25
C THR A 106 4.15 5.49 13.59
N LEU A 107 4.87 5.69 14.70
CA LEU A 107 4.26 5.88 16.01
C LEU A 107 4.11 7.38 16.26
N VAL A 108 2.91 7.84 16.59
CA VAL A 108 2.63 9.27 16.83
C VAL A 108 2.19 9.50 18.26
N ALA A 109 2.74 10.54 18.88
CA ALA A 109 2.28 11.09 20.15
C ALA A 109 1.98 12.58 19.96
N LEU A 110 1.32 13.21 20.93
CA LEU A 110 1.14 14.66 20.95
C LEU A 110 2.31 15.30 21.69
N ARG A 111 2.84 16.41 21.18
CA ARG A 111 4.00 17.09 21.77
C ARG A 111 3.77 17.55 23.22
N ASN A 112 2.51 17.87 23.57
CA ASN A 112 2.10 18.26 24.91
C ASN A 112 1.97 17.06 25.89
N SER A 113 2.09 15.79 25.43
CA SER A 113 2.04 14.59 26.26
C SER A 113 3.33 14.33 27.07
N GLY A 114 4.37 15.14 26.83
CA GLY A 114 5.70 14.94 27.40
C GLY A 114 6.52 13.85 26.74
N ILE A 115 6.05 13.32 25.57
CA ILE A 115 6.77 12.33 24.77
C ILE A 115 7.51 13.11 23.65
N SER A 116 8.85 13.10 23.70
CA SER A 116 9.72 13.73 22.72
C SER A 116 10.70 12.75 22.05
N ARG A 117 10.83 11.56 22.62
CA ARG A 117 11.66 10.45 22.16
C ARG A 117 11.06 9.11 22.60
N LEU A 118 11.41 8.03 21.96
CA LEU A 118 10.83 6.71 22.23
C LEU A 118 11.04 6.23 23.69
N SER A 119 12.14 6.61 24.34
CA SER A 119 12.36 6.25 25.76
C SER A 119 11.37 6.90 26.73
N ASP A 120 10.66 7.96 26.32
CA ASP A 120 9.64 8.63 27.14
C ASP A 120 8.32 7.82 27.16
N LEU A 121 8.23 6.75 26.35
CA LEU A 121 7.08 5.84 26.34
C LEU A 121 6.99 4.94 27.56
N ARG A 122 8.01 4.91 28.44
CA ARG A 122 7.95 4.11 29.69
C ARG A 122 6.71 4.45 30.52
N GLY A 123 5.91 3.42 30.85
CA GLY A 123 4.65 3.53 31.59
C GLY A 123 3.48 4.13 30.77
N LYS A 124 3.66 4.40 29.49
CA LYS A 124 2.63 4.99 28.62
C LYS A 124 1.76 3.92 27.97
N ARG A 125 0.56 4.35 27.55
CA ARG A 125 -0.38 3.54 26.80
C ARG A 125 -0.14 3.76 25.31
N ILE A 126 0.07 2.67 24.55
CA ILE A 126 0.27 2.71 23.10
C ILE A 126 -0.93 2.04 22.46
N GLY A 127 -1.74 2.83 21.74
CA GLY A 127 -2.84 2.34 20.90
C GLY A 127 -2.31 1.76 19.60
N TYR A 128 -2.84 0.60 19.20
CA TYR A 128 -2.51 -0.03 17.92
C TYR A 128 -3.78 -0.62 17.27
N GLY A 129 -3.72 -0.86 15.96
CA GLY A 129 -4.85 -1.38 15.20
C GLY A 129 -5.15 -2.82 15.57
N SER A 130 -4.37 -3.76 15.08
CA SER A 130 -4.54 -5.18 15.39
C SER A 130 -3.33 -6.01 14.93
N GLY A 131 -3.24 -7.24 15.46
CA GLY A 131 -2.32 -8.26 14.99
C GLY A 131 -0.93 -8.24 15.65
N GLU A 132 -0.26 -9.38 15.52
CA GLU A 132 1.04 -9.62 16.13
C GLU A 132 2.18 -8.95 15.34
N VAL A 133 2.02 -8.74 14.04
CA VAL A 133 2.97 -8.02 13.19
C VAL A 133 3.19 -6.61 13.72
N GLU A 134 2.13 -5.85 13.96
CA GLU A 134 2.20 -4.47 14.45
C GLU A 134 2.82 -4.41 15.85
N ARG A 135 2.42 -5.34 16.75
CA ARG A 135 3.02 -5.48 18.08
C ARG A 135 4.53 -5.78 18.03
N ALA A 136 4.95 -6.61 17.08
CA ALA A 136 6.37 -6.95 16.88
C ALA A 136 7.18 -5.72 16.39
N MET A 137 6.60 -4.92 15.51
CA MET A 137 7.22 -3.67 15.03
C MET A 137 7.36 -2.65 16.17
N VAL A 138 6.30 -2.45 16.99
CA VAL A 138 6.38 -1.60 18.18
C VAL A 138 7.40 -2.14 19.18
N ALA A 139 7.47 -3.45 19.41
CA ALA A 139 8.48 -4.07 20.27
C ALA A 139 9.91 -3.80 19.79
N ALA A 140 10.15 -3.77 18.48
CA ALA A 140 11.46 -3.42 17.91
C ALA A 140 11.82 -1.96 18.18
N MET A 141 10.88 -1.03 18.00
CA MET A 141 11.07 0.40 18.30
C MET A 141 11.40 0.60 19.79
N LEU A 142 10.67 -0.07 20.67
CA LEU A 142 10.92 -0.02 22.11
C LEU A 142 12.31 -0.56 22.46
N ARG A 143 12.71 -1.71 21.90
CA ARG A 143 14.08 -2.26 22.12
C ARG A 143 15.17 -1.30 21.67
N ASN A 144 14.99 -0.63 20.53
CA ASN A 144 15.92 0.40 20.05
C ASN A 144 16.06 1.57 21.02
N ALA A 145 15.02 1.84 21.83
CA ALA A 145 15.01 2.87 22.88
C ALA A 145 15.40 2.36 24.28
N GLY A 146 15.83 1.09 24.41
CA GLY A 146 16.15 0.47 25.69
C GLY A 146 14.93 0.13 26.55
N LEU A 147 13.79 -0.08 25.91
CA LEU A 147 12.53 -0.50 26.51
C LEU A 147 12.09 -1.87 25.99
N SER A 148 11.06 -2.42 26.62
CA SER A 148 10.36 -3.64 26.22
C SER A 148 8.85 -3.43 26.24
N LEU A 149 8.09 -4.39 25.74
CA LEU A 149 6.62 -4.36 25.85
C LEU A 149 6.12 -4.37 27.31
N ASN A 150 6.93 -4.88 28.26
CA ASN A 150 6.59 -4.85 29.69
C ASN A 150 6.74 -3.44 30.30
N ASP A 151 7.41 -2.53 29.63
CA ASP A 151 7.61 -1.15 30.07
C ASP A 151 6.48 -0.21 29.62
N VAL A 152 5.51 -0.71 28.83
CA VAL A 152 4.40 0.06 28.24
C VAL A 152 3.08 -0.69 28.38
N HIS A 153 1.96 -0.03 28.11
CA HIS A 153 0.64 -0.65 28.07
C HIS A 153 0.13 -0.65 26.62
N MET A 154 0.19 -1.81 25.95
CA MET A 154 -0.37 -1.96 24.60
C MET A 154 -1.89 -2.06 24.67
N VAL A 155 -2.60 -1.20 23.94
CA VAL A 155 -4.08 -1.10 23.93
C VAL A 155 -4.55 -1.31 22.49
N GLN A 156 -5.28 -2.39 22.25
CA GLN A 156 -5.89 -2.61 20.93
C GLN A 156 -7.11 -1.71 20.76
N ILE A 157 -7.07 -0.82 19.78
CA ILE A 157 -8.10 0.19 19.50
C ILE A 157 -8.86 -0.15 18.20
N GLY A 158 -8.23 -0.81 17.25
CA GLY A 158 -8.76 -0.98 15.89
C GLY A 158 -8.60 0.30 15.06
N GLU A 159 -9.63 0.70 14.34
CA GLU A 159 -9.57 1.80 13.37
C GLU A 159 -9.68 3.21 13.99
N GLN A 160 -10.04 3.33 15.28
CA GLN A 160 -10.31 4.61 15.95
C GLN A 160 -9.09 5.20 16.69
N LEU A 161 -7.90 5.04 16.12
CA LEU A 161 -6.62 5.38 16.77
C LEU A 161 -6.49 6.89 17.05
N THR A 162 -6.78 7.73 16.06
CA THR A 162 -6.74 9.20 16.17
C THR A 162 -7.74 9.70 17.24
N VAL A 163 -8.95 9.14 17.22
CA VAL A 163 -10.00 9.50 18.21
C VAL A 163 -9.56 9.12 19.62
N ALA A 164 -8.98 7.92 19.81
CA ALA A 164 -8.49 7.45 21.10
C ALA A 164 -7.34 8.32 21.63
N LEU A 165 -6.43 8.77 20.74
CA LEU A 165 -5.33 9.66 21.11
C LEU A 165 -5.86 11.05 21.52
N LEU A 166 -6.75 11.64 20.73
CA LEU A 166 -7.37 12.94 21.02
C LEU A 166 -8.18 12.93 22.32
N ALA A 167 -8.87 11.81 22.62
CA ALA A 167 -9.61 11.62 23.85
C ALA A 167 -8.72 11.31 25.08
N GLY A 168 -7.40 11.19 24.91
CA GLY A 168 -6.48 10.82 25.99
C GLY A 168 -6.68 9.41 26.53
N GLN A 169 -7.30 8.51 25.77
CA GLN A 169 -7.42 7.08 26.13
C GLN A 169 -6.07 6.35 25.99
N VAL A 170 -5.23 6.80 25.06
CA VAL A 170 -3.86 6.36 24.84
C VAL A 170 -2.93 7.57 24.74
N ASP A 171 -1.62 7.34 24.93
CA ASP A 171 -0.60 8.40 24.96
C ASP A 171 0.18 8.48 23.63
N ALA A 172 0.17 7.39 22.86
CA ALA A 172 0.72 7.31 21.51
C ALA A 172 -0.09 6.30 20.69
N VAL A 173 -0.03 6.39 19.35
CA VAL A 173 -0.74 5.50 18.42
C VAL A 173 0.14 5.13 17.24
N THR A 174 -0.07 3.92 16.70
CA THR A 174 0.50 3.47 15.44
C THR A 174 -0.39 3.91 14.28
N VAL A 175 0.15 4.67 13.34
CA VAL A 175 -0.59 5.30 12.24
C VAL A 175 0.29 5.44 11.00
N TYR A 176 -0.21 6.07 9.95
CA TYR A 176 0.55 6.39 8.75
C TYR A 176 0.99 7.86 8.74
N ARG A 177 2.26 8.11 8.44
CA ARG A 177 2.88 9.46 8.48
C ARG A 177 2.30 10.43 7.47
N ASN A 178 1.68 9.91 6.42
CA ASN A 178 1.11 10.67 5.31
C ASN A 178 -0.35 11.08 5.51
N PHE A 179 -1.04 10.62 6.58
CA PHE A 179 -2.46 10.91 6.78
C PHE A 179 -2.75 11.40 8.20
N GLU A 180 -2.67 10.56 9.23
CA GLU A 180 -3.14 10.89 10.59
C GLU A 180 -2.40 12.07 11.26
N PRO A 181 -1.11 12.36 11.01
CA PRO A 181 -0.52 13.59 11.54
C PRO A 181 -1.16 14.88 10.99
N PHE A 182 -1.68 14.87 9.76
CA PHE A 182 -2.42 16.00 9.19
C PHE A 182 -3.81 16.11 9.82
N GLU A 183 -4.51 14.99 9.97
CA GLU A 183 -5.78 14.91 10.67
C GLU A 183 -5.65 15.47 12.11
N LEU A 184 -4.64 15.03 12.86
CA LEU A 184 -4.36 15.54 14.21
C LEU A 184 -4.11 17.05 14.23
N ARG A 185 -3.40 17.60 13.25
CA ARG A 185 -3.19 19.06 13.12
C ARG A 185 -4.49 19.83 12.84
N GLN A 186 -5.38 19.26 12.03
CA GLN A 186 -6.71 19.85 11.80
C GLN A 186 -7.55 19.94 13.09
N HIS A 187 -7.32 19.00 14.03
CA HIS A 187 -7.90 19.06 15.37
C HIS A 187 -7.14 19.99 16.33
N GLY A 188 -6.24 20.85 15.84
CA GLY A 188 -5.52 21.84 16.61
C GLY A 188 -4.40 21.27 17.50
N THR A 189 -3.94 20.05 17.25
CA THR A 189 -2.86 19.42 18.02
C THR A 189 -1.51 19.50 17.30
N ASP A 190 -0.42 19.25 18.02
CA ASP A 190 0.96 19.19 17.47
C ASP A 190 1.51 17.76 17.60
N PRO A 191 1.34 16.92 16.57
CA PRO A 191 1.83 15.54 16.58
C PRO A 191 3.35 15.47 16.40
N ILE A 192 3.98 14.52 17.08
CA ILE A 192 5.36 14.09 16.88
C ILE A 192 5.38 12.62 16.44
N GLY A 193 6.03 12.34 15.30
CA GLY A 193 6.11 11.00 14.72
C GLY A 193 7.47 10.36 14.93
N PHE A 194 7.48 9.04 15.13
CA PHE A 194 8.67 8.17 15.21
C PHE A 194 8.53 7.13 14.11
N ASN A 195 9.22 7.34 13.00
CA ASN A 195 9.11 6.46 11.83
C ASN A 195 9.74 5.09 12.12
N TYR A 196 9.10 4.04 11.67
CA TYR A 196 9.47 2.66 11.97
C TYR A 196 10.89 2.33 11.53
N GLU A 197 11.25 2.62 10.27
CA GLU A 197 12.55 2.30 9.69
C GLU A 197 13.73 3.05 10.34
N SER A 198 13.49 4.22 10.91
CA SER A 198 14.49 4.96 11.69
C SER A 198 14.51 4.58 13.17
N SER A 199 13.58 3.73 13.58
CA SER A 199 13.34 3.39 15.00
C SER A 199 13.58 1.91 15.31
N GLY A 200 14.28 1.18 14.44
CA GLY A 200 14.69 -0.21 14.69
C GLY A 200 13.84 -1.28 14.03
N VAL A 201 12.84 -0.91 13.22
CA VAL A 201 12.13 -1.83 12.33
C VAL A 201 12.88 -1.91 11.00
N PRO A 202 13.11 -3.09 10.42
CA PRO A 202 13.70 -3.18 9.08
C PRO A 202 12.84 -2.48 8.02
N GLN A 203 13.47 -2.04 6.92
CA GLN A 203 12.78 -1.50 5.75
C GLN A 203 11.83 -2.55 5.16
N PHE A 204 10.65 -2.10 4.69
CA PHE A 204 9.64 -2.93 4.00
C PHE A 204 8.85 -2.09 2.99
N ASP A 205 8.17 -2.77 2.06
CA ASP A 205 7.23 -2.14 1.13
C ASP A 205 5.87 -1.93 1.83
N GLU A 206 5.37 -0.69 1.88
CA GLU A 206 4.09 -0.40 2.52
C GLU A 206 2.91 -1.00 1.75
N LEU A 207 2.90 -0.85 0.40
CA LEU A 207 1.85 -1.43 -0.42
C LEU A 207 2.44 -2.19 -1.61
N ILE A 208 2.04 -3.45 -1.73
CA ILE A 208 2.45 -4.37 -2.79
C ILE A 208 1.23 -4.97 -3.50
N PHE A 209 1.44 -5.37 -4.73
CA PHE A 209 0.50 -6.17 -5.50
C PHE A 209 0.80 -7.65 -5.31
N VAL A 210 -0.20 -8.42 -4.91
CA VAL A 210 -0.11 -9.87 -4.74
C VAL A 210 -1.13 -10.59 -5.61
N ALA A 211 -0.77 -11.77 -6.10
CA ALA A 211 -1.62 -12.64 -6.91
C ALA A 211 -1.42 -14.10 -6.51
N ARG A 212 -2.18 -15.02 -7.12
CA ARG A 212 -1.94 -16.46 -6.97
C ARG A 212 -0.63 -16.88 -7.65
N PRO A 213 0.00 -17.98 -7.20
CA PRO A 213 1.15 -18.57 -7.89
C PRO A 213 0.85 -18.90 -9.37
N GLY A 214 1.86 -18.76 -10.23
CA GLY A 214 1.73 -18.85 -11.69
C GLY A 214 1.41 -17.51 -12.36
N ALA A 215 1.52 -16.41 -11.61
CA ALA A 215 1.26 -15.05 -12.06
C ALA A 215 2.20 -14.61 -13.20
N ASP A 216 3.43 -15.13 -13.26
CA ASP A 216 4.42 -14.83 -14.30
C ASP A 216 3.97 -15.31 -15.70
N HIS A 217 2.99 -16.21 -15.77
CA HIS A 217 2.37 -16.67 -17.02
C HIS A 217 1.19 -15.80 -17.47
N ASP A 218 0.64 -14.96 -16.61
CA ASP A 218 -0.49 -14.06 -16.94
C ASP A 218 0.02 -12.72 -17.49
N LYS A 219 -0.08 -12.56 -18.81
CA LYS A 219 0.37 -11.34 -19.50
C LYS A 219 -0.40 -10.08 -19.10
N ARG A 220 -1.56 -10.20 -18.45
CA ARG A 220 -2.33 -9.05 -17.95
C ARG A 220 -1.55 -8.30 -16.87
N PHE A 221 -0.81 -9.01 -16.02
CA PHE A 221 -0.08 -8.40 -14.92
C PHE A 221 1.08 -7.50 -15.38
N ALA A 222 1.82 -7.92 -16.42
CA ALA A 222 2.85 -7.04 -16.99
C ALA A 222 2.26 -5.75 -17.58
N ARG A 223 1.13 -5.85 -18.26
CA ARG A 223 0.41 -4.70 -18.82
C ARG A 223 -0.13 -3.77 -17.71
N PHE A 224 -0.69 -4.37 -16.65
CA PHE A 224 -1.16 -3.64 -15.47
C PHE A 224 -0.02 -2.85 -14.81
N LEU A 225 1.11 -3.48 -14.52
CA LEU A 225 2.25 -2.81 -13.90
C LEU A 225 2.85 -1.70 -14.78
N ARG A 226 2.90 -1.89 -16.11
CA ARG A 226 3.35 -0.82 -17.05
C ARG A 226 2.40 0.38 -17.04
N ALA A 227 1.09 0.13 -17.02
CA ALA A 227 0.09 1.19 -16.95
C ALA A 227 0.14 1.92 -15.60
N THR A 228 0.28 1.18 -14.50
CA THR A 228 0.47 1.75 -13.15
C THR A 228 1.73 2.61 -13.08
N ALA A 229 2.85 2.16 -13.66
CA ALA A 229 4.09 2.96 -13.75
C ALA A 229 3.88 4.29 -14.48
N LYS A 230 3.04 4.30 -15.54
CA LYS A 230 2.66 5.56 -16.23
C LYS A 230 1.86 6.48 -15.32
N GLY A 231 0.93 5.92 -14.52
CA GLY A 231 0.17 6.67 -13.51
C GLY A 231 1.07 7.32 -12.46
N VAL A 232 2.02 6.55 -11.90
CA VAL A 232 3.04 7.08 -10.97
C VAL A 232 3.84 8.21 -11.61
N ALA A 233 4.41 7.99 -12.80
CA ALA A 233 5.23 8.98 -13.50
C ALA A 233 4.45 10.25 -13.82
N TYR A 234 3.19 10.14 -14.22
CA TYR A 234 2.33 11.28 -14.51
C TYR A 234 2.03 12.07 -13.24
N LEU A 235 1.67 11.40 -12.14
CA LEU A 235 1.41 12.03 -10.85
C LEU A 235 2.64 12.82 -10.36
N GLN A 236 3.84 12.24 -10.47
CA GLN A 236 5.07 12.89 -10.03
C GLN A 236 5.47 14.09 -10.88
N THR A 237 5.13 14.09 -12.16
CA THR A 237 5.50 15.17 -13.10
C THR A 237 4.40 16.22 -13.29
N HIS A 238 3.15 15.89 -12.95
CA HIS A 238 1.97 16.75 -13.12
C HIS A 238 1.07 16.71 -11.86
N PRO A 239 1.59 17.09 -10.68
CA PRO A 239 0.88 16.88 -9.40
C PRO A 239 -0.50 17.58 -9.36
N GLU A 240 -0.61 18.82 -9.82
CA GLU A 240 -1.85 19.58 -9.79
C GLU A 240 -2.92 19.00 -10.74
N GLN A 241 -2.50 18.60 -11.95
CA GLN A 241 -3.42 17.98 -12.90
C GLN A 241 -3.89 16.61 -12.39
N SER A 242 -2.97 15.85 -11.79
CA SER A 242 -3.28 14.54 -11.21
C SER A 242 -4.23 14.66 -10.03
N TRP A 243 -4.04 15.65 -9.15
CA TRP A 243 -4.99 15.95 -8.08
C TRP A 243 -6.38 16.26 -8.65
N SER A 244 -6.44 17.16 -9.67
CA SER A 244 -7.71 17.51 -10.31
C SER A 244 -8.40 16.28 -10.93
N MET A 245 -7.65 15.35 -11.52
CA MET A 245 -8.20 14.10 -12.06
C MET A 245 -8.73 13.18 -10.94
N PHE A 246 -7.96 13.06 -9.85
CA PHE A 246 -8.32 12.23 -8.70
C PHE A 246 -9.63 12.69 -8.07
N VAL A 247 -9.76 14.00 -7.76
CA VAL A 247 -10.99 14.54 -7.14
C VAL A 247 -12.16 14.62 -8.11
N ALA A 248 -11.91 14.71 -9.41
CA ALA A 248 -12.98 14.60 -10.42
C ALA A 248 -13.61 13.20 -10.44
N ALA A 249 -12.80 12.16 -10.20
CA ALA A 249 -13.27 10.78 -10.08
C ALA A 249 -13.88 10.49 -8.69
N HIS A 250 -13.40 11.18 -7.63
CA HIS A 250 -13.76 10.97 -6.23
C HIS A 250 -14.00 12.28 -5.50
N ALA A 251 -15.13 12.94 -5.82
CA ALA A 251 -15.46 14.28 -5.30
C ALA A 251 -15.65 14.35 -3.78
N ASP A 252 -15.92 13.23 -3.14
CA ASP A 252 -16.00 13.08 -1.68
C ASP A 252 -14.63 13.21 -0.98
N LEU A 253 -13.53 13.11 -1.73
CA LEU A 253 -12.16 13.28 -1.25
C LEU A 253 -11.56 14.67 -1.56
N ASP A 254 -12.34 15.60 -2.12
CA ASP A 254 -11.89 16.98 -2.40
C ASP A 254 -11.91 17.85 -1.14
N ASP A 255 -10.96 17.61 -0.26
CA ASP A 255 -10.76 18.34 0.98
C ASP A 255 -9.27 18.57 1.30
N ALA A 256 -9.01 19.44 2.28
CA ALA A 256 -7.65 19.83 2.66
C ALA A 256 -6.85 18.66 3.25
N LEU A 257 -7.49 17.71 3.97
CA LEU A 257 -6.80 16.56 4.56
C LEU A 257 -6.29 15.61 3.48
N ASN A 258 -7.17 15.27 2.53
CA ASN A 258 -6.80 14.40 1.42
C ASN A 258 -5.78 15.06 0.49
N HIS A 259 -5.82 16.38 0.31
CA HIS A 259 -4.82 17.11 -0.47
C HIS A 259 -3.44 17.11 0.22
N ASP A 260 -3.39 17.33 1.54
CA ASP A 260 -2.15 17.25 2.32
C ASP A 260 -1.57 15.83 2.29
N ALA A 261 -2.43 14.81 2.46
CA ALA A 261 -2.05 13.40 2.36
C ALA A 261 -1.52 13.05 0.96
N TRP A 262 -2.16 13.55 -0.11
CA TRP A 262 -1.71 13.39 -1.49
C TRP A 262 -0.27 13.88 -1.68
N LEU A 263 0.01 15.11 -1.24
CA LEU A 263 1.35 15.70 -1.34
C LEU A 263 2.38 14.92 -0.52
N ALA A 264 1.96 14.43 0.66
CA ALA A 264 2.84 13.67 1.55
C ALA A 264 3.11 12.25 1.04
N THR A 265 2.18 11.62 0.31
CA THR A 265 2.33 10.26 -0.23
C THR A 265 3.18 10.22 -1.50
N ALA A 266 3.11 11.25 -2.34
CA ALA A 266 3.74 11.27 -3.67
C ALA A 266 5.22 10.79 -3.71
N PRO A 267 6.10 11.13 -2.75
CA PRO A 267 7.50 10.67 -2.72
C PRO A 267 7.71 9.19 -2.37
N PHE A 268 6.65 8.50 -1.94
CA PHE A 268 6.70 7.10 -1.49
C PHE A 268 6.26 6.11 -2.57
N PHE A 269 5.63 6.58 -3.64
CA PHE A 269 5.26 5.70 -4.74
C PHE A 269 6.47 5.09 -5.42
N ALA A 270 6.39 3.79 -5.68
CA ALA A 270 7.40 3.04 -6.41
C ALA A 270 7.52 3.58 -7.84
N SER A 271 8.65 4.20 -8.16
CA SER A 271 8.93 4.69 -9.53
C SER A 271 9.03 3.55 -10.55
N ASP A 272 9.36 2.35 -10.09
CA ASP A 272 9.39 1.11 -10.84
C ASP A 272 8.58 0.03 -10.12
N PRO A 273 7.28 -0.16 -10.44
CA PRO A 273 6.46 -1.20 -9.83
C PRO A 273 6.98 -2.64 -10.01
N PHE A 274 7.89 -2.87 -10.97
CA PHE A 274 8.52 -4.18 -11.19
C PHE A 274 9.72 -4.44 -10.26
N ALA A 275 10.24 -3.42 -9.59
CA ALA A 275 11.41 -3.57 -8.73
C ALA A 275 11.11 -4.52 -7.56
N PHE A 276 12.10 -5.35 -7.22
CA PHE A 276 12.02 -6.29 -6.12
C PHE A 276 13.39 -6.48 -5.46
N ASP A 277 13.48 -6.25 -4.15
CA ASP A 277 14.68 -6.51 -3.35
C ASP A 277 14.47 -7.77 -2.50
N ALA A 278 14.91 -8.92 -2.99
CA ALA A 278 14.83 -10.18 -2.27
C ALA A 278 15.55 -10.14 -0.90
N ALA A 279 16.62 -9.34 -0.79
CA ALA A 279 17.35 -9.22 0.47
C ALA A 279 16.57 -8.41 1.51
N GLN A 280 15.74 -7.44 1.10
CA GLN A 280 14.80 -6.76 1.98
C GLN A 280 13.79 -7.75 2.56
N TYR A 281 13.17 -8.57 1.70
CA TYR A 281 12.21 -9.60 2.11
C TYR A 281 12.85 -10.64 3.02
N ASP A 282 14.10 -11.06 2.78
CA ASP A 282 14.85 -11.93 3.70
C ASP A 282 15.00 -11.28 5.08
N ARG A 283 15.43 -10.02 5.14
CA ARG A 283 15.61 -9.30 6.41
C ARG A 283 14.31 -9.16 7.18
N PHE A 284 13.24 -8.79 6.50
CA PHE A 284 11.95 -8.56 7.15
C PHE A 284 11.30 -9.88 7.60
N ALA A 285 11.34 -10.93 6.78
CA ALA A 285 10.85 -12.25 7.16
C ALA A 285 11.61 -12.83 8.38
N GLN A 286 12.94 -12.70 8.42
CA GLN A 286 13.74 -13.09 9.58
C GLN A 286 13.40 -12.25 10.81
N PHE A 287 13.13 -10.97 10.66
CA PHE A 287 12.66 -10.11 11.75
C PHE A 287 11.34 -10.63 12.33
N LEU A 288 10.35 -10.96 11.51
CA LEU A 288 9.07 -11.52 11.98
C LEU A 288 9.25 -12.89 12.64
N GLN A 289 10.15 -13.73 12.12
CA GLN A 289 10.46 -15.02 12.74
C GLN A 289 11.13 -14.86 14.10
N GLN A 290 12.11 -13.98 14.22
CA GLN A 290 12.79 -13.68 15.50
C GLN A 290 11.85 -13.06 16.54
N ALA A 291 10.83 -12.33 16.08
CA ALA A 291 9.79 -11.77 16.92
C ALA A 291 8.71 -12.81 17.33
N GLY A 292 8.76 -14.03 16.77
CA GLY A 292 7.79 -15.09 17.06
C GLY A 292 6.44 -14.90 16.36
N VAL A 293 6.35 -14.01 15.35
CA VAL A 293 5.12 -13.78 14.55
C VAL A 293 4.89 -14.92 13.58
N VAL A 294 5.98 -15.43 12.99
CA VAL A 294 5.92 -16.56 12.04
C VAL A 294 6.91 -17.65 12.46
N ASP A 295 6.49 -18.91 12.31
CA ASP A 295 7.33 -20.06 12.66
C ASP A 295 8.38 -20.36 11.59
N LYS A 296 8.02 -20.16 10.32
CA LYS A 296 8.85 -20.51 9.15
C LYS A 296 8.86 -19.38 8.15
N VAL A 297 10.02 -19.16 7.56
CA VAL A 297 10.22 -18.21 6.46
C VAL A 297 10.76 -18.94 5.25
N ARG A 298 10.50 -18.41 4.07
CA ARG A 298 11.12 -18.83 2.81
C ARG A 298 12.25 -17.85 2.44
N PRO A 299 13.19 -18.23 1.56
CA PRO A 299 14.16 -17.27 1.00
C PRO A 299 13.42 -16.10 0.35
N GLY A 300 13.95 -14.87 0.47
CA GLY A 300 13.31 -13.65 -0.02
C GLY A 300 12.87 -13.75 -1.48
N ALA A 301 13.71 -14.32 -2.36
CA ALA A 301 13.33 -14.57 -3.75
C ALA A 301 12.07 -15.46 -3.92
N GLY A 302 11.73 -16.27 -2.93
CA GLY A 302 10.54 -17.13 -2.96
C GLY A 302 9.22 -16.40 -2.64
N TYR A 303 9.26 -15.13 -2.26
CA TYR A 303 8.05 -14.33 -2.02
C TYR A 303 7.49 -13.70 -3.29
N ALA A 304 8.28 -13.61 -4.38
CA ALA A 304 7.83 -12.95 -5.61
C ALA A 304 7.93 -13.87 -6.82
N GLU A 305 7.01 -13.69 -7.76
CA GLU A 305 7.16 -14.10 -9.14
C GLU A 305 7.51 -12.88 -9.99
N GLN A 306 8.64 -12.96 -10.70
CA GLN A 306 9.12 -11.85 -11.51
C GLN A 306 8.29 -11.71 -12.78
N ILE A 307 7.45 -10.70 -12.80
CA ILE A 307 6.66 -10.35 -13.99
C ILE A 307 7.60 -9.71 -15.02
N LYS A 308 7.72 -10.34 -16.18
CA LYS A 308 8.53 -9.82 -17.29
C LYS A 308 7.84 -8.59 -17.91
N ARG A 309 8.60 -7.50 -18.11
CA ARG A 309 8.15 -6.24 -18.72
C ARG A 309 7.62 -6.39 -20.15
#